data_bb2dbed1ddf166d1a23b1b363465e434
#
_entry.id   bb2dbed1ddf166d1a23b1b363465e434
#
_cell.length_a   1.000
_cell.length_b   1.000
_cell.length_c   1.000
_cell.angle_alpha   90.00
_cell.angle_beta   90.00
_cell.angle_gamma   90.00
#
_symmetry.space_group_name_H-M   'P 1'
#
loop_
_entity.id
_entity.type
_entity.pdbx_description
1 polymer ?
#
loop_
_entity_poly.entity_id
_entity_poly.type
_entity_poly.pdbx_seq_one_letter_code
_entity_poly.pdbx_strand_id
1 'polypeptide(L)'
;MLGERRAAILRLIIEYYIKTGEPIGSKTLCNLLPYAVSSATIRNEMAHLSNLGYLEQRHTSGGRVPGKNAYRFYVDHLMEPKALSPYETAKIDERLSVNAGDAQRLLADAADLLADATHCAAFSCALADAGDVIQGVQLIPAGGGRAMLVMLTAGGRIKSSICRLSCPAGDGFMAAFYDVMHSTFIGTRLSDVSIATVQSTAVTLGSRIFDMLPVLSSLCALCAETRQDSLLFAGETNLLSHEELGNEVYKLLTFLTNRPRFLTLAKQFADAPARSALFIGEENPYFELKNTATMLCSLHYNSQQRAVLGVIGSTRMDYATIVPRTQYIMNKTTDLLAEGGITNG
;
A
#
# COMPACT_ATOMS: atom_id res chain seq x y z
N MET A 1 -33.54 -8.44 -3.69
CA MET A 1 -33.07 -7.43 -4.66
C MET A 1 -34.05 -6.26 -4.67
N LEU A 2 -33.55 -5.02 -4.81
CA LEU A 2 -34.38 -3.84 -5.02
C LEU A 2 -34.99 -3.89 -6.43
N GLY A 3 -36.28 -3.48 -6.57
CA GLY A 3 -36.85 -3.27 -7.92
C GLY A 3 -36.15 -2.14 -8.66
N GLU A 4 -36.12 -2.19 -10.00
CA GLU A 4 -35.38 -1.27 -10.87
C GLU A 4 -35.55 0.21 -10.53
N ARG A 5 -36.80 0.65 -10.27
CA ARG A 5 -37.07 2.06 -9.91
C ARG A 5 -36.40 2.47 -8.59
N ARG A 6 -36.41 1.60 -7.55
CA ARG A 6 -35.76 1.89 -6.27
C ARG A 6 -34.25 1.88 -6.39
N ALA A 7 -33.72 0.97 -7.19
CA ALA A 7 -32.31 0.89 -7.51
C ALA A 7 -31.82 2.19 -8.18
N ALA A 8 -32.55 2.69 -9.19
CA ALA A 8 -32.25 3.95 -9.86
C ALA A 8 -32.33 5.16 -8.91
N ILE A 9 -33.35 5.21 -8.04
CA ILE A 9 -33.48 6.27 -7.03
C ILE A 9 -32.31 6.23 -6.03
N LEU A 10 -31.96 5.06 -5.53
CA LEU A 10 -30.86 4.91 -4.57
C LEU A 10 -29.52 5.30 -5.23
N ARG A 11 -29.28 4.87 -6.47
CA ARG A 11 -28.09 5.26 -7.23
C ARG A 11 -27.98 6.78 -7.36
N LEU A 12 -29.03 7.45 -7.78
CA LEU A 12 -29.04 8.91 -7.93
C LEU A 12 -28.81 9.64 -6.59
N ILE A 13 -29.37 9.14 -5.49
CA ILE A 13 -29.15 9.71 -4.15
C ILE A 13 -27.66 9.61 -3.78
N ILE A 14 -27.04 8.45 -3.99
CA ILE A 14 -25.63 8.22 -3.66
C ILE A 14 -24.73 9.08 -4.54
N GLU A 15 -24.93 9.08 -5.85
CA GLU A 15 -24.12 9.87 -6.80
C GLU A 15 -24.24 11.38 -6.53
N TYR A 16 -25.45 11.86 -6.22
CA TYR A 16 -25.68 13.24 -5.84
C TYR A 16 -24.93 13.60 -4.55
N TYR A 17 -25.05 12.74 -3.52
CA TYR A 17 -24.40 12.97 -2.24
C TYR A 17 -22.87 12.87 -2.34
N ILE A 18 -22.33 11.94 -3.12
CA ILE A 18 -20.89 11.88 -3.42
C ILE A 18 -20.40 13.21 -4.02
N LYS A 19 -21.16 13.76 -4.98
CA LYS A 19 -20.79 14.97 -5.70
C LYS A 19 -20.92 16.24 -4.86
N THR A 20 -21.97 16.37 -4.06
CA THR A 20 -22.32 17.63 -3.41
C THR A 20 -22.08 17.67 -1.90
N GLY A 21 -22.11 16.50 -1.23
CA GLY A 21 -22.12 16.41 0.24
C GLY A 21 -23.48 16.79 0.86
N GLU A 22 -24.46 17.18 0.06
CA GLU A 22 -25.73 17.73 0.54
C GLU A 22 -26.86 16.68 0.55
N PRO A 23 -27.71 16.67 1.59
CA PRO A 23 -28.90 15.83 1.61
C PRO A 23 -29.84 16.14 0.45
N ILE A 24 -30.39 15.12 -0.19
CA ILE A 24 -31.30 15.30 -1.33
C ILE A 24 -32.76 15.13 -0.94
N GLY A 25 -33.60 16.05 -1.41
CA GLY A 25 -35.06 16.01 -1.22
C GLY A 25 -35.80 15.39 -2.41
N SER A 26 -37.06 14.94 -2.18
CA SER A 26 -37.89 14.32 -3.21
C SER A 26 -38.14 15.23 -4.43
N LYS A 27 -38.25 16.56 -4.25
CA LYS A 27 -38.42 17.51 -5.37
C LYS A 27 -37.20 17.55 -6.28
N THR A 28 -35.99 17.60 -5.70
CA THR A 28 -34.73 17.61 -6.45
C THR A 28 -34.57 16.28 -7.22
N LEU A 29 -34.90 15.15 -6.59
CA LEU A 29 -34.86 13.83 -7.26
C LEU A 29 -35.82 13.75 -8.44
N CYS A 30 -37.04 14.32 -8.34
CA CYS A 30 -37.96 14.38 -9.48
C CYS A 30 -37.33 15.04 -10.73
N ASN A 31 -36.51 16.06 -10.52
CA ASN A 31 -35.86 16.79 -11.62
C ASN A 31 -34.64 16.05 -12.22
N LEU A 32 -34.07 15.13 -11.47
CA LEU A 32 -32.89 14.33 -11.91
C LEU A 32 -33.28 13.03 -12.59
N LEU A 33 -34.50 12.54 -12.38
CA LEU A 33 -34.97 11.31 -13.00
C LEU A 33 -35.30 11.53 -14.49
N PRO A 34 -34.94 10.58 -15.37
CA PRO A 34 -35.20 10.71 -16.82
C PRO A 34 -36.67 10.50 -17.21
N TYR A 35 -37.56 10.30 -16.24
CA TYR A 35 -38.99 10.08 -16.44
C TYR A 35 -39.82 10.82 -15.38
N ALA A 36 -41.06 11.18 -15.75
CA ALA A 36 -41.94 11.91 -14.86
C ALA A 36 -42.48 11.04 -13.72
N VAL A 37 -42.19 11.46 -12.48
CA VAL A 37 -42.66 10.81 -11.25
C VAL A 37 -43.12 11.90 -10.26
N SER A 38 -44.20 11.64 -9.52
CA SER A 38 -44.67 12.58 -8.50
C SER A 38 -43.71 12.62 -7.30
N SER A 39 -43.56 13.81 -6.70
CA SER A 39 -42.75 13.97 -5.48
C SER A 39 -43.30 13.11 -4.31
N ALA A 40 -44.61 12.81 -4.29
CA ALA A 40 -45.24 11.91 -3.31
C ALA A 40 -44.74 10.48 -3.50
N THR A 41 -44.69 9.99 -4.76
CA THR A 41 -44.16 8.66 -5.07
C THR A 41 -42.70 8.53 -4.66
N ILE A 42 -41.88 9.52 -5.02
CA ILE A 42 -40.45 9.53 -4.63
C ILE A 42 -40.31 9.53 -3.10
N ARG A 43 -41.12 10.30 -2.37
CA ARG A 43 -41.08 10.31 -0.88
C ARG A 43 -41.38 8.93 -0.30
N ASN A 44 -42.34 8.21 -0.86
CA ASN A 44 -42.68 6.86 -0.42
C ASN A 44 -41.53 5.86 -0.72
N GLU A 45 -40.91 5.96 -1.89
CA GLU A 45 -39.75 5.11 -2.20
C GLU A 45 -38.55 5.43 -1.30
N MET A 46 -38.27 6.70 -1.01
CA MET A 46 -37.23 7.12 -0.06
C MET A 46 -37.52 6.60 1.36
N ALA A 47 -38.79 6.64 1.82
CA ALA A 47 -39.19 6.09 3.12
C ALA A 47 -38.92 4.58 3.16
N HIS A 48 -39.28 3.86 2.09
CA HIS A 48 -39.02 2.42 2.01
C HIS A 48 -37.52 2.10 2.02
N LEU A 49 -36.70 2.85 1.27
CA LEU A 49 -35.22 2.72 1.29
C LEU A 49 -34.63 3.03 2.69
N SER A 50 -35.22 3.99 3.42
CA SER A 50 -34.84 4.28 4.81
C SER A 50 -35.17 3.11 5.74
N ASN A 51 -36.34 2.51 5.59
CA ASN A 51 -36.74 1.32 6.39
C ASN A 51 -35.83 0.11 6.13
N LEU A 52 -35.23 0.01 4.94
CA LEU A 52 -34.23 -1.01 4.59
C LEU A 52 -32.81 -0.65 5.05
N GLY A 53 -32.59 0.52 5.68
CA GLY A 53 -31.30 0.97 6.15
C GLY A 53 -30.36 1.53 5.07
N TYR A 54 -30.87 1.75 3.85
CA TYR A 54 -30.05 2.37 2.77
C TYR A 54 -30.02 3.90 2.84
N LEU A 55 -30.98 4.54 3.50
CA LEU A 55 -31.04 5.99 3.64
C LEU A 55 -31.23 6.40 5.09
N GLU A 56 -30.59 7.51 5.45
CA GLU A 56 -30.72 8.13 6.77
C GLU A 56 -31.26 9.56 6.65
N GLN A 57 -31.87 10.02 7.72
CA GLN A 57 -32.34 11.40 7.85
C GLN A 57 -31.58 12.08 8.97
N ARG A 58 -30.73 13.06 8.63
CA ARG A 58 -29.94 13.79 9.64
C ARG A 58 -30.76 14.82 10.42
N HIS A 59 -31.81 15.40 9.79
CA HIS A 59 -32.69 16.40 10.41
C HIS A 59 -34.13 16.18 9.99
N THR A 60 -35.10 16.44 10.85
CA THR A 60 -36.54 16.21 10.64
C THR A 60 -37.14 16.91 9.41
N SER A 61 -36.61 18.06 9.00
CA SER A 61 -37.02 18.80 7.81
C SER A 61 -36.09 18.61 6.61
N GLY A 62 -35.03 17.82 6.76
CA GLY A 62 -33.97 17.64 5.78
C GLY A 62 -34.26 16.56 4.74
N GLY A 63 -33.45 16.56 3.66
CA GLY A 63 -33.42 15.48 2.69
C GLY A 63 -32.93 14.15 3.28
N ARG A 64 -32.61 13.22 2.40
CA ARG A 64 -32.00 11.92 2.77
C ARG A 64 -30.54 11.91 2.37
N VAL A 65 -29.72 11.20 3.15
CA VAL A 65 -28.34 10.88 2.85
C VAL A 65 -28.17 9.36 2.77
N PRO A 66 -27.14 8.85 2.07
CA PRO A 66 -26.83 7.43 2.09
C PRO A 66 -26.54 6.93 3.51
N GLY A 67 -27.16 5.83 3.90
CA GLY A 67 -26.90 5.14 5.15
C GLY A 67 -25.72 4.17 5.03
N LYS A 68 -25.39 3.49 6.12
CA LYS A 68 -24.21 2.61 6.23
C LYS A 68 -24.14 1.53 5.14
N ASN A 69 -25.27 0.92 4.78
CA ASN A 69 -25.32 -0.15 3.79
C ASN A 69 -25.43 0.33 2.33
N ALA A 70 -25.64 1.64 2.12
CA ALA A 70 -25.91 2.18 0.80
C ALA A 70 -24.69 2.10 -0.12
N TYR A 71 -23.51 2.48 0.37
CA TYR A 71 -22.30 2.48 -0.44
C TYR A 71 -21.87 1.07 -0.83
N ARG A 72 -21.99 0.07 0.07
CA ARG A 72 -21.74 -1.33 -0.25
C ARG A 72 -22.65 -1.81 -1.37
N PHE A 73 -23.97 -1.59 -1.19
CA PHE A 73 -24.94 -1.97 -2.22
C PHE A 73 -24.71 -1.25 -3.56
N TYR A 74 -24.29 0.03 -3.51
CA TYR A 74 -23.94 0.80 -4.69
C TYR A 74 -22.77 0.19 -5.43
N VAL A 75 -21.68 -0.09 -4.73
CA VAL A 75 -20.46 -0.65 -5.35
C VAL A 75 -20.73 -2.04 -5.94
N ASP A 76 -21.50 -2.87 -5.25
CA ASP A 76 -21.71 -4.26 -5.66
C ASP A 76 -22.75 -4.40 -6.78
N HIS A 77 -23.71 -3.46 -6.90
CA HIS A 77 -24.88 -3.66 -7.76
C HIS A 77 -25.30 -2.49 -8.62
N LEU A 78 -24.92 -1.26 -8.29
CA LEU A 78 -25.46 -0.05 -8.96
C LEU A 78 -24.40 0.78 -9.67
N MET A 79 -23.15 0.68 -9.23
CA MET A 79 -22.05 1.48 -9.74
C MET A 79 -21.73 1.11 -11.20
N GLU A 80 -21.61 2.11 -12.04
CA GLU A 80 -21.04 1.97 -13.39
C GLU A 80 -19.59 2.47 -13.36
N PRO A 81 -18.58 1.55 -13.42
CA PRO A 81 -17.18 1.95 -13.38
C PRO A 81 -16.82 2.86 -14.55
N LYS A 82 -16.15 3.96 -14.29
CA LYS A 82 -15.63 4.87 -15.31
C LYS A 82 -14.30 4.34 -15.82
N ALA A 83 -14.27 3.89 -17.08
CA ALA A 83 -13.04 3.43 -17.73
C ALA A 83 -11.98 4.54 -17.74
N LEU A 84 -10.72 4.17 -17.58
CA LEU A 84 -9.60 5.09 -17.79
C LEU A 84 -9.50 5.43 -19.28
N SER A 85 -9.16 6.68 -19.56
CA SER A 85 -8.84 7.11 -20.93
C SER A 85 -7.48 6.55 -21.36
N PRO A 86 -7.21 6.39 -22.67
CA PRO A 86 -5.89 5.99 -23.17
C PRO A 86 -4.76 6.92 -22.72
N TYR A 87 -5.04 8.19 -22.50
CA TYR A 87 -4.07 9.16 -21.99
C TYR A 87 -3.73 8.89 -20.51
N GLU A 88 -4.72 8.60 -19.68
CA GLU A 88 -4.51 8.26 -18.27
C GLU A 88 -3.69 6.97 -18.12
N THR A 89 -4.03 5.93 -18.89
CA THR A 89 -3.29 4.67 -18.86
C THR A 89 -1.84 4.85 -19.30
N ALA A 90 -1.60 5.55 -20.40
CA ALA A 90 -0.23 5.81 -20.87
C ALA A 90 0.61 6.58 -19.86
N LYS A 91 0.04 7.58 -19.17
CA LYS A 91 0.72 8.36 -18.14
C LYS A 91 1.08 7.51 -16.90
N ILE A 92 0.18 6.61 -16.49
CA ILE A 92 0.43 5.67 -15.39
C ILE A 92 1.55 4.71 -15.78
N ASP A 93 1.46 4.12 -16.98
CA ASP A 93 2.44 3.16 -17.49
C ASP A 93 3.84 3.77 -17.60
N GLU A 94 3.95 4.97 -18.16
CA GLU A 94 5.21 5.70 -18.25
C GLU A 94 5.85 5.88 -16.88
N ARG A 95 5.09 6.38 -15.89
CA ARG A 95 5.62 6.67 -14.56
C ARG A 95 6.06 5.41 -13.81
N LEU A 96 5.30 4.33 -13.87
CA LEU A 96 5.65 3.06 -13.23
C LEU A 96 6.85 2.38 -13.91
N SER A 97 6.99 2.50 -15.24
CA SER A 97 8.06 1.84 -15.99
C SER A 97 9.46 2.41 -15.67
N VAL A 98 9.54 3.65 -15.19
CA VAL A 98 10.84 4.29 -14.84
C VAL A 98 11.63 3.47 -13.82
N ASN A 99 10.96 2.92 -12.83
CA ASN A 99 11.58 2.18 -11.73
C ASN A 99 11.21 0.68 -11.72
N ALA A 100 10.82 0.10 -12.86
CA ALA A 100 10.39 -1.29 -12.96
C ALA A 100 11.43 -2.31 -12.47
N GLY A 101 12.73 -1.99 -12.55
CA GLY A 101 13.83 -2.83 -12.06
C GLY A 101 14.13 -2.72 -10.54
N ASP A 102 13.48 -1.80 -9.82
CA ASP A 102 13.67 -1.59 -8.38
C ASP A 102 12.32 -1.69 -7.67
N ALA A 103 12.03 -2.84 -7.09
CA ALA A 103 10.76 -3.13 -6.45
C ALA A 103 10.39 -2.11 -5.34
N GLN A 104 11.38 -1.60 -4.59
CA GLN A 104 11.11 -0.65 -3.51
C GLN A 104 10.69 0.72 -4.06
N ARG A 105 11.36 1.18 -5.12
CA ARG A 105 11.02 2.44 -5.80
C ARG A 105 9.70 2.32 -6.56
N LEU A 106 9.49 1.21 -7.25
CA LEU A 106 8.23 0.95 -7.96
C LEU A 106 7.01 0.97 -7.01
N LEU A 107 7.14 0.38 -5.82
CA LEU A 107 6.10 0.41 -4.80
C LEU A 107 5.86 1.84 -4.24
N ALA A 108 6.91 2.65 -4.12
CA ALA A 108 6.78 4.05 -3.73
C ALA A 108 6.06 4.86 -4.81
N ASP A 109 6.48 4.72 -6.08
CA ASP A 109 5.84 5.40 -7.23
C ASP A 109 4.36 4.99 -7.37
N ALA A 110 4.03 3.72 -7.10
CA ALA A 110 2.66 3.24 -7.12
C ALA A 110 1.81 3.90 -6.01
N ALA A 111 2.35 4.07 -4.81
CA ALA A 111 1.65 4.76 -3.73
C ALA A 111 1.43 6.26 -4.07
N ASP A 112 2.45 6.94 -4.62
CA ASP A 112 2.33 8.33 -5.07
C ASP A 112 1.28 8.48 -6.18
N LEU A 113 1.29 7.57 -7.18
CA LEU A 113 0.29 7.56 -8.24
C LEU A 113 -1.13 7.31 -7.74
N LEU A 114 -1.27 6.38 -6.78
CA LEU A 114 -2.57 6.14 -6.14
C LEU A 114 -3.08 7.38 -5.43
N ALA A 115 -2.23 8.08 -4.67
CA ALA A 115 -2.60 9.31 -3.99
C ALA A 115 -3.01 10.41 -4.98
N ASP A 116 -2.23 10.59 -6.05
CA ASP A 116 -2.51 11.59 -7.11
C ASP A 116 -3.81 11.29 -7.87
N ALA A 117 -4.03 10.02 -8.24
CA ALA A 117 -5.19 9.61 -9.06
C ALA A 117 -6.51 9.56 -8.28
N THR A 118 -6.45 9.39 -6.97
CA THR A 118 -7.63 9.19 -6.11
C THR A 118 -7.93 10.37 -5.20
N HIS A 119 -6.97 11.27 -5.00
CA HIS A 119 -7.02 12.34 -3.98
C HIS A 119 -7.31 11.80 -2.57
N CYS A 120 -6.82 10.60 -2.29
CA CYS A 120 -6.90 9.93 -0.99
C CYS A 120 -5.49 9.76 -0.40
N ALA A 121 -5.39 9.31 0.84
CA ALA A 121 -4.14 8.79 1.35
C ALA A 121 -3.88 7.41 0.72
N ALA A 122 -2.65 7.17 0.31
CA ALA A 122 -2.22 5.89 -0.23
C ALA A 122 -1.02 5.36 0.55
N PHE A 123 -0.76 4.06 0.44
CA PHE A 123 0.40 3.47 1.07
C PHE A 123 0.91 2.27 0.27
N SER A 124 2.19 1.99 0.43
CA SER A 124 2.82 0.73 0.03
C SER A 124 3.53 0.10 1.22
N CYS A 125 3.37 -1.19 1.37
CA CYS A 125 4.01 -1.98 2.41
C CYS A 125 4.70 -3.18 1.77
N ALA A 126 6.05 -3.18 1.72
CA ALA A 126 6.83 -4.36 1.32
C ALA A 126 7.12 -5.18 2.57
N LEU A 127 6.63 -6.40 2.61
CA LEU A 127 6.82 -7.32 3.72
C LEU A 127 8.19 -7.99 3.61
N ALA A 128 8.88 -8.08 4.74
CA ALA A 128 10.15 -8.78 4.80
C ALA A 128 9.91 -10.29 4.75
N ASP A 129 10.75 -10.97 3.99
CA ASP A 129 10.78 -12.42 3.98
C ASP A 129 11.76 -12.91 5.05
N ALA A 130 11.25 -13.73 5.98
CA ALA A 130 12.06 -14.34 7.03
C ALA A 130 13.04 -15.41 6.49
N GLY A 131 12.76 -15.95 5.30
CA GLY A 131 13.56 -16.98 4.63
C GLY A 131 14.61 -16.41 3.67
N ASP A 132 14.65 -15.10 3.44
CA ASP A 132 15.58 -14.48 2.47
C ASP A 132 17.05 -14.74 2.87
N VAL A 133 17.90 -15.01 1.87
CA VAL A 133 19.31 -15.38 2.05
C VAL A 133 20.23 -14.37 1.36
N ILE A 134 21.46 -14.26 1.87
CA ILE A 134 22.50 -13.46 1.21
C ILE A 134 22.94 -14.17 -0.07
N GLN A 135 22.74 -13.54 -1.22
CA GLN A 135 23.18 -14.03 -2.52
C GLN A 135 24.57 -13.51 -2.90
N GLY A 136 24.88 -12.29 -2.50
CA GLY A 136 26.16 -11.68 -2.81
C GLY A 136 26.48 -10.51 -1.88
N VAL A 137 27.79 -10.30 -1.67
CA VAL A 137 28.30 -9.16 -0.92
C VAL A 137 29.49 -8.58 -1.66
N GLN A 138 29.49 -7.26 -1.82
CA GLN A 138 30.61 -6.52 -2.41
C GLN A 138 31.14 -5.45 -1.46
N LEU A 139 32.45 -5.27 -1.42
CA LEU A 139 33.11 -4.18 -0.72
C LEU A 139 33.82 -3.30 -1.74
N ILE A 140 33.44 -2.03 -1.78
CA ILE A 140 33.96 -1.05 -2.74
C ILE A 140 34.73 0.02 -1.95
N PRO A 141 36.08 0.04 -2.03
CA PRO A 141 36.88 1.07 -1.37
C PRO A 141 36.52 2.48 -1.87
N ALA A 142 36.23 3.41 -0.95
CA ALA A 142 35.81 4.78 -1.26
C ALA A 142 36.86 5.84 -0.89
N GLY A 143 38.06 5.41 -0.49
CA GLY A 143 39.12 6.30 -0.03
C GLY A 143 38.93 6.82 1.40
N GLY A 144 39.97 7.43 1.98
CA GLY A 144 39.93 8.01 3.32
C GLY A 144 39.56 7.01 4.44
N GLY A 145 39.99 5.74 4.32
CA GLY A 145 39.68 4.70 5.29
C GLY A 145 38.18 4.31 5.32
N ARG A 146 37.47 4.49 4.21
CA ARG A 146 36.05 4.14 4.07
C ARG A 146 35.84 3.18 2.91
N ALA A 147 34.80 2.35 3.03
CA ALA A 147 34.32 1.51 1.94
C ALA A 147 32.79 1.47 1.94
N MET A 148 32.21 1.25 0.77
CA MET A 148 30.79 0.94 0.63
C MET A 148 30.64 -0.57 0.60
N LEU A 149 29.88 -1.10 1.55
CA LEU A 149 29.44 -2.49 1.60
C LEU A 149 28.09 -2.58 0.89
N VAL A 150 27.99 -3.43 -0.12
CA VAL A 150 26.74 -3.70 -0.87
C VAL A 150 26.36 -5.15 -0.65
N MET A 151 25.14 -5.40 -0.28
CA MET A 151 24.55 -6.73 -0.08
C MET A 151 23.39 -6.93 -1.06
N LEU A 152 23.39 -8.08 -1.74
CA LEU A 152 22.31 -8.57 -2.58
C LEU A 152 21.71 -9.81 -1.90
N THR A 153 20.38 -9.87 -1.81
CA THR A 153 19.67 -11.05 -1.33
C THR A 153 19.09 -11.87 -2.49
N ALA A 154 18.77 -13.15 -2.25
CA ALA A 154 18.11 -14.01 -3.23
C ALA A 154 16.72 -13.49 -3.62
N GLY A 155 16.07 -12.74 -2.74
CA GLY A 155 14.85 -12.01 -3.05
C GLY A 155 15.05 -10.77 -3.92
N GLY A 156 16.27 -10.47 -4.40
CA GLY A 156 16.57 -9.32 -5.25
C GLY A 156 16.68 -7.98 -4.51
N ARG A 157 16.71 -7.97 -3.18
CA ARG A 157 16.90 -6.75 -2.41
C ARG A 157 18.36 -6.34 -2.41
N ILE A 158 18.64 -5.09 -2.80
CA ILE A 158 19.98 -4.50 -2.72
C ILE A 158 19.98 -3.49 -1.58
N LYS A 159 20.92 -3.67 -0.65
CA LYS A 159 21.18 -2.73 0.43
C LYS A 159 22.64 -2.38 0.50
N SER A 160 22.95 -1.14 0.84
CA SER A 160 24.33 -0.69 0.98
C SER A 160 24.51 0.20 2.21
N SER A 161 25.73 0.17 2.74
CA SER A 161 26.12 0.98 3.90
C SER A 161 27.58 1.42 3.74
N ILE A 162 27.90 2.60 4.23
CA ILE A 162 29.29 3.07 4.28
C ILE A 162 29.88 2.64 5.63
N CYS A 163 30.95 1.86 5.58
CA CYS A 163 31.70 1.44 6.78
C CYS A 163 33.09 2.09 6.80
N ARG A 164 33.64 2.27 8.00
CA ARG A 164 35.05 2.64 8.17
C ARG A 164 35.89 1.37 8.16
N LEU A 165 37.07 1.45 7.56
CA LEU A 165 38.03 0.37 7.57
C LEU A 165 39.10 0.65 8.62
N SER A 166 39.48 -0.39 9.37
CA SER A 166 40.58 -0.30 10.37
C SER A 166 41.96 -0.32 9.72
N CYS A 167 42.05 -0.84 8.49
CA CYS A 167 43.28 -0.92 7.71
C CYS A 167 43.01 -0.55 6.24
N PRO A 168 44.05 -0.28 5.42
CA PRO A 168 43.89 -0.08 3.99
C PRO A 168 43.30 -1.31 3.31
N ALA A 169 42.36 -1.09 2.36
CA ALA A 169 41.74 -2.14 1.54
C ALA A 169 42.70 -2.65 0.44
N GLY A 170 43.86 -3.18 0.85
CA GLY A 170 44.81 -3.81 -0.10
C GLY A 170 44.39 -5.23 -0.48
N ASP A 171 45.12 -5.83 -1.44
CA ASP A 171 44.77 -7.13 -2.01
C ASP A 171 44.61 -8.25 -0.96
N GLY A 172 45.46 -8.28 0.05
CA GLY A 172 45.38 -9.26 1.13
C GLY A 172 44.16 -9.11 2.04
N PHE A 173 43.70 -7.88 2.28
CA PHE A 173 42.44 -7.62 3.00
C PHE A 173 41.23 -8.00 2.16
N MET A 174 41.20 -7.61 0.88
CA MET A 174 40.12 -7.92 -0.04
C MET A 174 39.97 -9.44 -0.26
N ALA A 175 41.09 -10.17 -0.44
CA ALA A 175 41.05 -11.62 -0.56
C ALA A 175 40.46 -12.28 0.69
N ALA A 176 40.95 -11.90 1.88
CA ALA A 176 40.41 -12.43 3.15
C ALA A 176 38.92 -12.05 3.37
N PHE A 177 38.50 -10.86 2.93
CA PHE A 177 37.09 -10.46 2.96
C PHE A 177 36.22 -11.40 2.11
N TYR A 178 36.57 -11.62 0.85
CA TYR A 178 35.80 -12.49 -0.04
C TYR A 178 35.81 -13.95 0.40
N ASP A 179 36.94 -14.46 0.91
CA ASP A 179 37.02 -15.82 1.47
C ASP A 179 36.00 -16.01 2.62
N VAL A 180 35.92 -15.04 3.52
CA VAL A 180 34.96 -15.07 4.65
C VAL A 180 33.52 -14.92 4.14
N MET A 181 33.26 -14.02 3.19
CA MET A 181 31.92 -13.88 2.61
C MET A 181 31.45 -15.20 1.99
N HIS A 182 32.27 -15.84 1.18
CA HIS A 182 31.94 -17.11 0.52
C HIS A 182 31.80 -18.29 1.48
N SER A 183 32.67 -18.39 2.46
CA SER A 183 32.68 -19.55 3.37
C SER A 183 31.59 -19.48 4.45
N THR A 184 31.15 -18.27 4.84
CA THR A 184 30.32 -18.10 6.04
C THR A 184 28.99 -17.42 5.77
N PHE A 185 28.92 -16.43 4.90
CA PHE A 185 27.77 -15.56 4.79
C PHE A 185 26.91 -15.78 3.53
N ILE A 186 27.51 -16.06 2.37
CA ILE A 186 26.74 -16.32 1.15
C ILE A 186 25.95 -17.63 1.31
N GLY A 187 24.66 -17.59 0.98
CA GLY A 187 23.71 -18.68 1.18
C GLY A 187 23.12 -18.75 2.60
N THR A 188 23.59 -17.91 3.54
CA THR A 188 23.05 -17.87 4.90
C THR A 188 21.77 -17.02 4.95
N ARG A 189 20.78 -17.44 5.74
CA ARG A 189 19.56 -16.66 5.97
C ARG A 189 19.89 -15.36 6.70
N LEU A 190 19.22 -14.28 6.31
CA LEU A 190 19.38 -12.98 6.97
C LEU A 190 19.10 -13.05 8.49
N SER A 191 18.20 -13.96 8.92
CA SER A 191 17.86 -14.18 10.33
C SER A 191 19.01 -14.77 11.13
N ASP A 192 19.91 -15.53 10.48
CA ASP A 192 20.96 -16.29 11.13
C ASP A 192 22.26 -15.48 11.23
N VAL A 193 22.33 -14.35 10.51
CA VAL A 193 23.44 -13.40 10.60
C VAL A 193 23.28 -12.55 11.86
N SER A 194 24.12 -12.83 12.85
CA SER A 194 24.08 -12.24 14.18
C SER A 194 25.48 -11.96 14.74
N ILE A 195 25.56 -11.36 15.90
CA ILE A 195 26.83 -11.17 16.61
C ILE A 195 27.51 -12.52 16.88
N ALA A 196 26.73 -13.58 17.14
CA ALA A 196 27.27 -14.93 17.36
C ALA A 196 27.93 -15.47 16.09
N THR A 197 27.38 -15.20 14.90
CA THR A 197 28.00 -15.56 13.61
C THR A 197 29.32 -14.81 13.41
N VAL A 198 29.39 -13.53 13.78
CA VAL A 198 30.65 -12.76 13.73
C VAL A 198 31.68 -13.32 14.72
N GLN A 199 31.25 -13.72 15.90
CA GLN A 199 32.16 -14.32 16.90
C GLN A 199 32.70 -15.67 16.44
N SER A 200 31.88 -16.52 15.83
CA SER A 200 32.37 -17.80 15.27
C SER A 200 33.37 -17.59 14.13
N THR A 201 33.17 -16.57 13.31
CA THR A 201 34.09 -16.18 12.23
C THR A 201 35.44 -15.70 12.78
N ALA A 202 35.49 -15.16 14.01
CA ALA A 202 36.73 -14.73 14.65
C ALA A 202 37.71 -15.89 14.86
N VAL A 203 37.21 -17.10 15.13
CA VAL A 203 38.04 -18.29 15.27
C VAL A 203 38.80 -18.61 13.97
N THR A 204 38.16 -18.43 12.84
CA THR A 204 38.77 -18.66 11.51
C THR A 204 39.71 -17.55 11.06
N LEU A 205 39.40 -16.30 11.40
CA LEU A 205 40.20 -15.14 10.99
C LEU A 205 41.40 -14.87 11.88
N GLY A 206 41.40 -15.39 13.14
CA GLY A 206 42.44 -15.08 14.10
C GLY A 206 42.60 -13.57 14.32
N SER A 207 43.86 -13.05 14.28
CA SER A 207 44.12 -11.62 14.50
C SER A 207 43.52 -10.69 13.43
N ARG A 208 43.21 -11.18 12.22
CA ARG A 208 42.57 -10.41 11.13
C ARG A 208 41.13 -10.00 11.45
N ILE A 209 40.52 -10.59 12.50
CA ILE A 209 39.15 -10.21 12.91
C ILE A 209 39.05 -8.73 13.25
N PHE A 210 40.10 -8.14 13.86
CA PHE A 210 40.08 -6.72 14.24
C PHE A 210 39.97 -5.78 13.02
N ASP A 211 40.54 -6.16 11.91
CA ASP A 211 40.46 -5.40 10.65
C ASP A 211 39.09 -5.59 9.98
N MET A 212 38.49 -6.79 10.11
CA MET A 212 37.22 -7.15 9.49
C MET A 212 36.00 -6.72 10.31
N LEU A 213 36.15 -6.53 11.61
CA LEU A 213 35.04 -6.29 12.54
C LEU A 213 34.11 -5.13 12.12
N PRO A 214 34.60 -3.96 11.65
CA PRO A 214 33.72 -2.88 11.22
C PRO A 214 32.84 -3.28 10.01
N VAL A 215 33.41 -4.04 9.07
CA VAL A 215 32.71 -4.52 7.88
C VAL A 215 31.67 -5.58 8.25
N LEU A 216 32.03 -6.54 9.08
CA LEU A 216 31.12 -7.59 9.57
C LEU A 216 29.97 -6.99 10.40
N SER A 217 30.26 -5.99 11.23
CA SER A 217 29.24 -5.26 11.99
C SER A 217 28.27 -4.53 11.04
N SER A 218 28.79 -3.91 9.98
CA SER A 218 27.96 -3.27 8.96
C SER A 218 27.10 -4.29 8.20
N LEU A 219 27.62 -5.49 7.91
CA LEU A 219 26.85 -6.58 7.30
C LEU A 219 25.70 -7.02 8.21
N CYS A 220 25.96 -7.22 9.52
CA CYS A 220 24.90 -7.54 10.48
C CYS A 220 23.82 -6.45 10.53
N ALA A 221 24.21 -5.18 10.50
CA ALA A 221 23.25 -4.07 10.48
C ALA A 221 22.42 -4.06 9.20
N LEU A 222 23.04 -4.29 8.03
CA LEU A 222 22.32 -4.42 6.75
C LEU A 222 21.34 -5.60 6.77
N CYS A 223 21.73 -6.75 7.29
CA CYS A 223 20.84 -7.91 7.45
C CYS A 223 19.65 -7.58 8.37
N ALA A 224 19.91 -6.92 9.49
CA ALA A 224 18.85 -6.51 10.42
C ALA A 224 17.88 -5.51 9.81
N GLU A 225 18.39 -4.53 9.04
CA GLU A 225 17.57 -3.54 8.31
C GLU A 225 16.75 -4.21 7.21
N THR A 226 17.34 -5.12 6.44
CA THR A 226 16.67 -5.82 5.33
C THR A 226 15.53 -6.71 5.81
N ARG A 227 15.55 -7.18 7.05
CA ARG A 227 14.47 -7.95 7.69
C ARG A 227 13.31 -7.08 8.20
N GLN A 228 13.40 -5.78 8.06
CA GLN A 228 12.30 -4.89 8.46
C GLN A 228 11.32 -4.71 7.29
N ASP A 229 10.03 -4.71 7.64
CA ASP A 229 8.99 -4.33 6.70
C ASP A 229 9.16 -2.85 6.31
N SER A 230 9.03 -2.56 5.03
CA SER A 230 9.02 -1.18 4.53
C SER A 230 7.59 -0.70 4.40
N LEU A 231 7.27 0.42 5.02
CA LEU A 231 5.97 1.07 4.94
C LEU A 231 6.17 2.52 4.52
N LEU A 232 5.55 2.89 3.42
CA LEU A 232 5.56 4.24 2.86
C LEU A 232 4.13 4.73 2.74
N PHE A 233 3.90 6.00 3.04
CA PHE A 233 2.64 6.69 2.82
C PHE A 233 2.82 7.79 1.79
N ALA A 234 1.74 8.11 1.07
CA ALA A 234 1.65 9.18 0.10
C ALA A 234 0.29 9.87 0.24
N GLY A 235 0.26 11.19 0.08
CA GLY A 235 -0.97 11.95 0.06
C GLY A 235 -1.78 11.94 1.36
N GLU A 236 -1.17 11.75 2.53
CA GLU A 236 -1.88 11.77 3.82
C GLU A 236 -2.62 13.09 4.04
N THR A 237 -2.07 14.18 3.51
CA THR A 237 -2.70 15.51 3.56
C THR A 237 -4.00 15.60 2.77
N ASN A 238 -4.23 14.72 1.79
CA ASN A 238 -5.49 14.67 1.04
C ASN A 238 -6.67 14.38 1.97
N LEU A 239 -6.45 13.66 3.08
CA LEU A 239 -7.49 13.40 4.07
C LEU A 239 -8.04 14.67 4.72
N LEU A 240 -7.25 15.73 4.78
CA LEU A 240 -7.67 17.02 5.34
C LEU A 240 -8.68 17.76 4.44
N SER A 241 -8.72 17.43 3.15
CA SER A 241 -9.67 18.00 2.20
C SER A 241 -11.07 17.36 2.27
N HIS A 242 -11.20 16.26 3.00
CA HIS A 242 -12.47 15.56 3.19
C HIS A 242 -13.23 16.10 4.41
N GLU A 243 -13.99 17.18 4.21
CA GLU A 243 -14.75 17.86 5.28
C GLU A 243 -15.64 16.93 6.09
N GLU A 244 -16.17 15.86 5.46
CA GLU A 244 -17.02 14.86 6.11
C GLU A 244 -16.31 14.01 7.17
N LEU A 245 -14.97 13.93 7.13
CA LEU A 245 -14.19 13.26 8.17
C LEU A 245 -14.11 14.12 9.45
N GLY A 246 -14.21 15.44 9.34
CA GLY A 246 -14.22 16.35 10.50
C GLY A 246 -13.10 16.02 11.50
N ASN A 247 -13.46 15.89 12.77
CA ASN A 247 -12.50 15.58 13.84
C ASN A 247 -11.92 14.15 13.76
N GLU A 248 -12.52 13.24 12.97
CA GLU A 248 -12.03 11.87 12.82
C GLU A 248 -10.72 11.82 12.01
N VAL A 249 -10.42 12.85 11.19
CA VAL A 249 -9.13 12.95 10.47
C VAL A 249 -7.96 12.83 11.44
N TYR A 250 -8.03 13.46 12.61
CA TYR A 250 -6.95 13.37 13.59
C TYR A 250 -6.70 11.95 14.09
N LYS A 251 -7.76 11.21 14.38
CA LYS A 251 -7.66 9.80 14.79
C LYS A 251 -7.08 8.93 13.69
N LEU A 252 -7.50 9.19 12.45
CA LEU A 252 -7.02 8.50 11.27
C LEU A 252 -5.52 8.76 11.05
N LEU A 253 -5.08 10.01 11.05
CA LEU A 253 -3.66 10.36 10.93
C LEU A 253 -2.83 9.75 12.07
N THR A 254 -3.35 9.76 13.31
CA THR A 254 -2.70 9.10 14.44
C THR A 254 -2.56 7.59 14.23
N PHE A 255 -3.58 6.95 13.65
CA PHE A 255 -3.51 5.54 13.30
C PHE A 255 -2.45 5.27 12.22
N LEU A 256 -2.40 6.09 11.17
CA LEU A 256 -1.40 5.95 10.10
C LEU A 256 0.03 6.13 10.62
N THR A 257 0.26 7.03 11.57
CA THR A 257 1.58 7.23 12.19
C THR A 257 1.98 6.09 13.13
N ASN A 258 1.05 5.28 13.61
CA ASN A 258 1.34 4.09 14.43
C ASN A 258 1.79 2.92 13.55
N ARG A 259 3.03 2.99 13.04
CA ARG A 259 3.61 2.01 12.11
C ARG A 259 3.43 0.55 12.53
N PRO A 260 3.68 0.11 13.79
CA PRO A 260 3.52 -1.28 14.18
C PRO A 260 2.09 -1.79 14.00
N ARG A 261 1.10 -0.96 14.37
CA ARG A 261 -0.32 -1.33 14.28
C ARG A 261 -0.77 -1.42 12.83
N PHE A 262 -0.32 -0.48 12.00
CA PHE A 262 -0.61 -0.48 10.57
C PHE A 262 0.05 -1.65 9.83
N LEU A 263 1.29 -2.00 10.17
CA LEU A 263 1.97 -3.18 9.64
C LEU A 263 1.22 -4.47 9.98
N THR A 264 0.60 -4.55 11.17
CA THR A 264 -0.25 -5.69 11.53
C THR A 264 -1.44 -5.82 10.58
N LEU A 265 -2.11 -4.71 10.24
CA LEU A 265 -3.19 -4.70 9.24
C LEU A 265 -2.70 -5.20 7.87
N ALA A 266 -1.57 -4.66 7.40
CA ALA A 266 -1.01 -5.04 6.11
C ALA A 266 -0.63 -6.54 6.06
N LYS A 267 -0.03 -7.08 7.12
CA LYS A 267 0.31 -8.51 7.23
C LYS A 267 -0.93 -9.39 7.23
N GLN A 268 -1.95 -9.07 8.04
CA GLN A 268 -3.20 -9.81 8.08
C GLN A 268 -3.87 -9.86 6.72
N PHE A 269 -3.82 -8.75 5.97
CA PHE A 269 -4.38 -8.73 4.62
C PHE A 269 -3.52 -9.50 3.62
N ALA A 270 -2.19 -9.43 3.70
CA ALA A 270 -1.29 -10.19 2.84
C ALA A 270 -1.44 -11.71 3.02
N ASP A 271 -1.83 -12.17 4.20
CA ASP A 271 -2.08 -13.57 4.52
C ASP A 271 -3.51 -14.02 4.15
N ALA A 272 -4.40 -13.08 3.81
CA ALA A 272 -5.76 -13.38 3.41
C ALA A 272 -5.82 -14.01 2.00
N PRO A 273 -6.81 -14.88 1.71
CA PRO A 273 -6.94 -15.50 0.39
C PRO A 273 -7.34 -14.51 -0.71
N ALA A 274 -7.91 -13.38 -0.34
CA ALA A 274 -8.35 -12.34 -1.27
C ALA A 274 -7.16 -11.48 -1.72
N ARG A 275 -6.93 -11.36 -3.03
CA ARG A 275 -5.88 -10.50 -3.58
C ARG A 275 -6.22 -9.02 -3.52
N SER A 276 -7.50 -8.67 -3.54
CA SER A 276 -7.98 -7.29 -3.39
C SER A 276 -9.26 -7.27 -2.56
N ALA A 277 -9.42 -6.22 -1.77
CA ALA A 277 -10.63 -5.98 -0.98
C ALA A 277 -10.91 -4.49 -0.86
N LEU A 278 -12.20 -4.15 -0.83
CA LEU A 278 -12.69 -2.81 -0.52
C LEU A 278 -13.53 -2.91 0.74
N PHE A 279 -13.11 -2.26 1.81
CA PHE A 279 -13.83 -2.14 3.08
C PHE A 279 -14.47 -0.77 3.16
N ILE A 280 -15.76 -0.70 3.48
CA ILE A 280 -16.51 0.57 3.55
C ILE A 280 -17.09 0.73 4.96
N GLY A 281 -16.71 1.81 5.63
CA GLY A 281 -17.26 2.13 6.94
C GLY A 281 -16.95 1.06 8.00
N GLU A 282 -17.98 0.49 8.60
CA GLU A 282 -17.86 -0.50 9.67
C GLU A 282 -17.31 -1.87 9.25
N GLU A 283 -17.12 -2.10 7.95
CA GLU A 283 -16.44 -3.30 7.44
C GLU A 283 -14.93 -3.28 7.73
N ASN A 284 -14.39 -2.09 7.99
CA ASN A 284 -12.99 -1.95 8.34
C ASN A 284 -12.68 -2.61 9.68
N PRO A 285 -11.57 -3.39 9.77
CA PRO A 285 -11.24 -4.15 10.98
C PRO A 285 -10.81 -3.30 12.17
N TYR A 286 -10.42 -2.04 11.92
CA TYR A 286 -9.97 -1.11 12.97
C TYR A 286 -10.97 0.02 13.17
N PHE A 287 -11.20 0.35 14.44
CA PHE A 287 -12.15 1.39 14.83
C PHE A 287 -11.86 2.75 14.18
N GLU A 288 -10.59 3.10 14.07
CA GLU A 288 -10.13 4.35 13.48
C GLU A 288 -10.46 4.48 11.99
N LEU A 289 -10.69 3.35 11.31
CA LEU A 289 -11.04 3.30 9.89
C LEU A 289 -12.55 3.23 9.64
N LYS A 290 -13.39 3.22 10.65
CA LYS A 290 -14.86 3.02 10.53
C LYS A 290 -15.60 4.09 9.72
N ASN A 291 -15.02 5.28 9.58
CA ASN A 291 -15.59 6.37 8.79
C ASN A 291 -14.87 6.55 7.45
N THR A 292 -14.08 5.56 7.05
CA THR A 292 -13.31 5.56 5.80
C THR A 292 -13.75 4.44 4.87
N ALA A 293 -13.37 4.57 3.61
CA ALA A 293 -13.31 3.45 2.69
C ALA A 293 -11.85 3.12 2.42
N THR A 294 -11.50 1.85 2.57
CA THR A 294 -10.13 1.35 2.43
C THR A 294 -10.08 0.29 1.34
N MET A 295 -9.32 0.54 0.28
CA MET A 295 -9.07 -0.45 -0.77
C MET A 295 -7.66 -0.98 -0.63
N LEU A 296 -7.52 -2.31 -0.55
CA LEU A 296 -6.26 -3.01 -0.37
C LEU A 296 -6.02 -3.98 -1.52
N CYS A 297 -4.76 -4.14 -1.91
CA CYS A 297 -4.32 -5.16 -2.85
C CYS A 297 -3.05 -5.83 -2.33
N SER A 298 -3.06 -7.16 -2.27
CA SER A 298 -1.89 -7.99 -1.96
C SER A 298 -1.18 -8.35 -3.25
N LEU A 299 0.10 -8.01 -3.33
CA LEU A 299 0.99 -8.28 -4.44
C LEU A 299 1.94 -9.39 -4.06
N HIS A 300 2.11 -10.37 -4.95
CA HIS A 300 3.11 -11.42 -4.81
C HIS A 300 4.06 -11.31 -6.00
N TYR A 301 5.30 -11.05 -5.72
CA TYR A 301 6.35 -10.97 -6.72
C TYR A 301 7.54 -11.80 -6.23
N ASN A 302 8.01 -12.73 -7.02
CA ASN A 302 8.86 -13.84 -6.60
C ASN A 302 8.14 -14.85 -5.67
N SER A 303 8.75 -16.01 -5.47
CA SER A 303 8.16 -17.10 -4.69
C SER A 303 7.91 -16.79 -3.21
N GLN A 304 8.52 -15.72 -2.68
CA GLN A 304 8.52 -15.42 -1.25
C GLN A 304 8.24 -13.95 -0.90
N GLN A 305 8.30 -13.02 -1.86
CA GLN A 305 8.12 -11.59 -1.59
C GLN A 305 6.68 -11.16 -1.75
N ARG A 306 6.19 -10.43 -0.75
CA ARG A 306 4.83 -9.91 -0.68
C ARG A 306 4.84 -8.42 -0.41
N ALA A 307 3.90 -7.73 -1.01
CA ALA A 307 3.64 -6.34 -0.70
C ALA A 307 2.13 -6.09 -0.59
N VAL A 308 1.74 -5.03 0.06
CA VAL A 308 0.37 -4.54 0.11
C VAL A 308 0.37 -3.10 -0.37
N LEU A 309 -0.44 -2.81 -1.37
CA LEU A 309 -0.80 -1.46 -1.78
C LEU A 309 -2.19 -1.14 -1.26
N GLY A 310 -2.44 0.11 -0.91
CA GLY A 310 -3.76 0.51 -0.47
C GLY A 310 -4.04 1.99 -0.59
N VAL A 311 -5.33 2.29 -0.60
CA VAL A 311 -5.88 3.64 -0.59
C VAL A 311 -6.86 3.76 0.57
N ILE A 312 -6.81 4.87 1.29
CA ILE A 312 -7.70 5.19 2.39
C ILE A 312 -8.31 6.57 2.12
N GLY A 313 -9.61 6.62 1.99
CA GLY A 313 -10.36 7.85 1.77
C GLY A 313 -11.63 7.90 2.61
N SER A 314 -12.43 8.94 2.42
CA SER A 314 -13.75 9.05 3.02
C SER A 314 -14.71 7.99 2.48
N THR A 315 -15.70 7.57 3.26
CA THR A 315 -16.81 6.74 2.75
C THR A 315 -17.60 7.40 1.62
N ARG A 316 -17.46 8.71 1.43
CA ARG A 316 -18.13 9.51 0.37
C ARG A 316 -17.29 9.66 -0.90
N MET A 317 -16.23 8.88 -1.09
CA MET A 317 -15.41 8.96 -2.30
C MET A 317 -16.14 8.56 -3.59
N ASP A 318 -15.71 9.07 -4.75
CA ASP A 318 -16.24 8.68 -6.07
C ASP A 318 -15.75 7.28 -6.46
N TYR A 319 -16.44 6.24 -5.94
CA TYR A 319 -16.10 4.85 -6.20
C TYR A 319 -16.04 4.52 -7.69
N ALA A 320 -16.95 5.08 -8.50
CA ALA A 320 -17.00 4.84 -9.94
C ALA A 320 -15.71 5.26 -10.65
N THR A 321 -15.04 6.29 -10.13
CA THR A 321 -13.77 6.82 -10.64
C THR A 321 -12.57 6.16 -9.96
N ILE A 322 -12.60 6.03 -8.64
CA ILE A 322 -11.45 5.61 -7.84
C ILE A 322 -11.15 4.12 -7.98
N VAL A 323 -12.18 3.26 -7.93
CA VAL A 323 -11.98 1.81 -7.98
C VAL A 323 -11.28 1.35 -9.26
N PRO A 324 -11.70 1.74 -10.47
CA PRO A 324 -11.01 1.32 -11.69
C PRO A 324 -9.56 1.84 -11.78
N ARG A 325 -9.32 3.08 -11.36
CA ARG A 325 -7.96 3.66 -11.35
C ARG A 325 -7.04 2.91 -10.40
N THR A 326 -7.52 2.66 -9.20
CA THR A 326 -6.78 1.89 -8.19
C THR A 326 -6.46 0.49 -8.67
N GLN A 327 -7.44 -0.21 -9.25
CA GLN A 327 -7.24 -1.55 -9.81
C GLN A 327 -6.22 -1.54 -10.95
N TYR A 328 -6.27 -0.56 -11.85
CA TYR A 328 -5.32 -0.46 -12.96
C TYR A 328 -3.89 -0.28 -12.46
N ILE A 329 -3.66 0.68 -11.54
CA ILE A 329 -2.33 0.94 -10.96
C ILE A 329 -1.81 -0.31 -10.23
N MET A 330 -2.65 -0.95 -9.42
CA MET A 330 -2.26 -2.15 -8.68
C MET A 330 -1.91 -3.32 -9.60
N ASN A 331 -2.71 -3.57 -10.65
CA ASN A 331 -2.44 -4.63 -11.62
C ASN A 331 -1.15 -4.36 -12.38
N LYS A 332 -0.96 -3.13 -12.90
CA LYS A 332 0.26 -2.76 -13.61
C LYS A 332 1.51 -2.88 -12.74
N THR A 333 1.41 -2.46 -11.48
CA THR A 333 2.51 -2.63 -10.51
C THR A 333 2.82 -4.11 -10.29
N THR A 334 1.80 -4.97 -10.19
CA THR A 334 1.99 -6.43 -10.06
C THR A 334 2.71 -7.01 -11.25
N ASP A 335 2.31 -6.64 -12.47
CA ASP A 335 2.91 -7.13 -13.71
C ASP A 335 4.40 -6.73 -13.79
N LEU A 336 4.72 -5.46 -13.52
CA LEU A 336 6.11 -4.97 -13.55
C LEU A 336 6.98 -5.61 -12.46
N LEU A 337 6.45 -5.87 -11.28
CA LEU A 337 7.16 -6.60 -10.22
C LEU A 337 7.46 -8.04 -10.63
N ALA A 338 6.52 -8.71 -11.32
CA ALA A 338 6.72 -10.06 -11.81
C ALA A 338 7.77 -10.12 -12.94
N GLU A 339 7.74 -9.16 -13.86
CA GLU A 339 8.72 -9.05 -14.96
C GLU A 339 10.13 -8.76 -14.43
N GLY A 340 10.28 -7.85 -13.46
CA GLY A 340 11.55 -7.52 -12.83
C GLY A 340 12.19 -8.69 -12.07
N GLY A 341 11.38 -9.65 -11.60
CA GLY A 341 11.85 -10.88 -10.96
C GLY A 341 12.41 -11.93 -11.91
N ILE A 342 12.03 -11.92 -13.18
CA ILE A 342 12.44 -12.90 -14.19
C ILE A 342 13.79 -12.55 -14.84
N THR A 343 14.17 -11.28 -14.85
CA THR A 343 15.42 -10.80 -15.48
C THR A 343 16.68 -11.09 -14.68
N ASN A 344 16.59 -11.71 -13.50
CA ASN A 344 17.72 -12.05 -12.62
C ASN A 344 17.93 -13.58 -12.49
N GLY A 345 17.52 -14.35 -13.50
CA GLY A 345 17.78 -15.79 -13.59
C GLY A 345 19.08 -16.13 -14.33
#